data_4cfccca244024ef06e4229fee02c9ae6
#
_entry.id   4cfccca244024ef06e4229fee02c9ae6
#
_cell.length_a   1.000
_cell.length_b   1.000
_cell.length_c   1.000
_cell.angle_alpha   90.00
_cell.angle_beta   90.00
_cell.angle_gamma   90.00
#
_symmetry.space_group_name_H-M   'P 1'
#
loop_
_entity.id
_entity.type
_entity.pdbx_description
1 polymer ?
#
loop_
_entity_poly.entity_id
_entity_poly.type
_entity_poly.pdbx_seq_one_letter_code
_entity_poly.pdbx_strand_id
1 'polypeptide(L)'
;MAKILVAEDEAIVRLLIVETLRQCGHSVCEAADGQAALETIRDCPDLDMIVSDIRLPRLDGFALARSARQLRPDLGLLFLTGYVRAQPPEELSSAVILHKPFDPDNLARQVAAILDAR
;
A
#
# COMPACT_ATOMS: atom_id res chain seq x y z
N MET A 1 -1.27 -15.87 -5.26
CA MET A 1 -1.10 -15.38 -3.88
C MET A 1 0.09 -14.46 -3.80
N ALA A 2 -0.09 -13.29 -3.24
CA ALA A 2 0.96 -12.29 -3.15
C ALA A 2 1.28 -11.96 -1.69
N LYS A 3 2.43 -11.33 -1.46
CA LYS A 3 2.82 -10.81 -0.15
C LYS A 3 2.69 -9.29 -0.18
N ILE A 4 1.83 -8.74 0.67
CA ILE A 4 1.42 -7.34 0.65
C ILE A 4 1.72 -6.69 2.00
N LEU A 5 2.32 -5.50 1.97
CA LEU A 5 2.48 -4.65 3.15
C LEU A 5 1.34 -3.63 3.19
N VAL A 6 0.65 -3.55 4.31
CA VAL A 6 -0.38 -2.54 4.55
C VAL A 6 0.17 -1.54 5.55
N ALA A 7 0.29 -0.28 5.13
CA ALA A 7 0.76 0.83 5.96
C ALA A 7 -0.41 1.79 6.21
N GLU A 8 -0.92 1.81 7.43
CA GLU A 8 -2.07 2.60 7.83
C GLU A 8 -2.03 2.85 9.33
N ASP A 9 -2.14 4.09 9.76
CA ASP A 9 -2.02 4.44 11.17
C ASP A 9 -3.32 4.25 11.97
N GLU A 10 -4.47 4.26 11.31
CA GLU A 10 -5.76 4.00 11.97
C GLU A 10 -6.00 2.50 12.09
N ALA A 11 -6.03 2.00 13.34
CA ALA A 11 -6.09 0.56 13.59
C ALA A 11 -7.31 -0.10 12.95
N ILE A 12 -8.49 0.54 13.00
CA ILE A 12 -9.72 -0.03 12.46
C ILE A 12 -9.67 -0.10 10.94
N VAL A 13 -9.19 0.96 10.29
CA VAL A 13 -9.04 0.99 8.83
C VAL A 13 -8.01 -0.05 8.39
N ARG A 14 -6.90 -0.13 9.11
CA ARG A 14 -5.85 -1.13 8.84
C ARG A 14 -6.43 -2.55 8.93
N LEU A 15 -7.22 -2.83 9.97
CA LEU A 15 -7.84 -4.14 10.14
C LEU A 15 -8.74 -4.49 8.97
N LEU A 16 -9.56 -3.56 8.51
CA LEU A 16 -10.44 -3.77 7.36
C LEU A 16 -9.66 -4.12 6.10
N ILE A 17 -8.58 -3.38 5.82
CA ILE A 17 -7.74 -3.63 4.65
C ILE A 17 -7.08 -5.02 4.76
N VAL A 18 -6.50 -5.31 5.90
CA VAL A 18 -5.80 -6.58 6.15
C VAL A 18 -6.76 -7.77 5.98
N GLU A 19 -7.93 -7.70 6.61
CA GLU A 19 -8.92 -8.78 6.51
C GLU A 19 -9.39 -8.98 5.07
N THR A 20 -9.65 -7.89 4.34
CA THR A 20 -10.05 -7.95 2.95
C THR A 20 -9.01 -8.69 2.11
N LEU A 21 -7.74 -8.34 2.26
CA LEU A 21 -6.68 -8.93 1.46
C LEU A 21 -6.39 -10.38 1.86
N ARG A 22 -6.46 -10.71 3.14
CA ARG A 22 -6.31 -12.09 3.60
C ARG A 22 -7.42 -12.99 3.05
N GLN A 23 -8.64 -12.50 3.00
CA GLN A 23 -9.77 -13.24 2.41
C GLN A 23 -9.56 -13.52 0.93
N CYS A 24 -8.76 -12.71 0.25
CA CYS A 24 -8.38 -12.94 -1.14
C CYS A 24 -7.21 -13.92 -1.30
N GLY A 25 -6.70 -14.46 -0.21
CA GLY A 25 -5.60 -15.42 -0.23
C GLY A 25 -4.21 -14.83 -0.17
N HIS A 26 -4.08 -13.52 0.07
CA HIS A 26 -2.77 -12.87 0.18
C HIS A 26 -2.18 -13.02 1.58
N SER A 27 -0.87 -13.05 1.64
CA SER A 27 -0.11 -12.92 2.88
C SER A 27 0.08 -11.43 3.18
N VAL A 28 -0.20 -10.97 4.39
CA VAL A 28 -0.23 -9.55 4.70
C VAL A 28 0.63 -9.24 5.91
N CYS A 29 1.50 -8.24 5.76
CA CYS A 29 2.26 -7.61 6.84
C CYS A 29 1.64 -6.25 7.13
N GLU A 30 1.78 -5.77 8.38
CA GLU A 30 1.18 -4.51 8.81
C GLU A 30 2.23 -3.55 9.34
N ALA A 31 2.01 -2.26 9.11
CA ALA A 31 2.79 -1.19 9.72
C ALA A 31 1.87 -0.02 10.06
N ALA A 32 2.10 0.61 11.21
CA ALA A 32 1.29 1.74 11.67
C ALA A 32 1.88 3.09 11.30
N ASP A 33 3.09 3.14 10.79
CA ASP A 33 3.74 4.36 10.34
C ASP A 33 4.72 4.07 9.20
N GLY A 34 5.20 5.12 8.56
CA GLY A 34 6.07 4.99 7.39
C GLY A 34 7.45 4.42 7.72
N GLN A 35 7.97 4.71 8.91
CA GLN A 35 9.28 4.19 9.31
C GLN A 35 9.23 2.68 9.52
N ALA A 36 8.21 2.19 10.22
CA ALA A 36 8.00 0.75 10.42
C ALA A 36 7.78 0.04 9.08
N ALA A 37 7.04 0.68 8.17
CA ALA A 37 6.81 0.15 6.83
C ALA A 37 8.12 0.01 6.04
N LEU A 38 8.97 1.02 6.09
CA LEU A 38 10.25 0.99 5.38
C LEU A 38 11.16 -0.12 5.91
N GLU A 39 11.19 -0.30 7.23
CA GLU A 39 11.94 -1.40 7.85
C GLU A 39 11.43 -2.76 7.37
N THR A 40 10.11 -2.92 7.29
CA THR A 40 9.50 -4.16 6.78
C THR A 40 9.91 -4.41 5.33
N ILE A 41 9.93 -3.38 4.49
CA ILE A 41 10.32 -3.53 3.09
C ILE A 41 11.77 -4.00 2.97
N ARG A 42 12.66 -3.46 3.79
CA ARG A 42 14.06 -3.86 3.81
C ARG A 42 14.25 -5.31 4.25
N ASP A 43 13.42 -5.76 5.20
CA ASP A 43 13.53 -7.09 5.78
C ASP A 43 12.77 -8.17 4.99
N CYS A 44 11.93 -7.79 4.04
CA CYS A 44 11.08 -8.72 3.28
C CYS A 44 11.40 -8.66 1.79
N PRO A 45 12.43 -9.37 1.31
CA PRO A 45 12.81 -9.32 -0.10
C PRO A 45 11.78 -9.92 -1.06
N ASP A 46 10.83 -10.69 -0.55
CA ASP A 46 9.78 -11.30 -1.35
C ASP A 46 8.46 -10.50 -1.37
N LEU A 47 8.48 -9.26 -0.89
CA LEU A 47 7.30 -8.41 -0.91
C LEU A 47 6.89 -8.07 -2.35
N ASP A 48 5.61 -8.19 -2.64
CA ASP A 48 5.07 -7.98 -3.99
C ASP A 48 4.41 -6.62 -4.17
N MET A 49 3.86 -6.04 -3.10
CA MET A 49 3.03 -4.86 -3.21
C MET A 49 2.94 -4.12 -1.89
N ILE A 50 2.74 -2.80 -1.97
CA ILE A 50 2.42 -1.95 -0.82
C ILE A 50 1.04 -1.33 -1.04
N VAL A 51 0.20 -1.40 -0.01
CA VAL A 51 -1.05 -0.63 0.12
C VAL A 51 -0.83 0.34 1.26
N SER A 52 -0.78 1.64 0.98
CA SER A 52 -0.38 2.64 1.96
C SER A 52 -1.30 3.84 1.94
N ASP A 53 -1.64 4.34 3.14
CA ASP A 53 -2.19 5.69 3.25
C ASP A 53 -1.13 6.69 2.79
N ILE A 54 -1.54 7.77 2.16
CA ILE A 54 -0.63 8.86 1.78
C ILE A 54 -0.14 9.57 3.03
N ARG A 55 -1.01 9.78 4.02
CA ARG A 55 -0.61 10.39 5.29
C ARG A 55 -0.29 9.34 6.33
N LEU A 56 0.99 9.24 6.65
CA LEU A 56 1.49 8.37 7.72
C LEU A 56 2.37 9.18 8.64
N PRO A 57 2.38 8.86 9.96
CA PRO A 57 3.37 9.43 10.86
C PRO A 57 4.78 9.04 10.45
N ARG A 58 5.73 9.89 10.73
CA ARG A 58 7.19 9.70 10.59
C ARG A 58 7.70 9.71 9.17
N LEU A 59 7.00 9.10 8.24
CA LEU A 59 7.38 9.06 6.82
C LEU A 59 6.09 8.90 6.02
N ASP A 60 5.73 9.86 5.17
CA ASP A 60 4.47 9.79 4.43
C ASP A 60 4.52 8.70 3.35
N GLY A 61 3.33 8.37 2.82
CA GLY A 61 3.18 7.27 1.88
C GLY A 61 3.93 7.45 0.57
N PHE A 62 4.04 8.67 0.06
CA PHE A 62 4.79 8.93 -1.16
C PHE A 62 6.30 8.78 -0.94
N ALA A 63 6.81 9.28 0.17
CA ALA A 63 8.24 9.11 0.51
C ALA A 63 8.56 7.64 0.75
N LEU A 64 7.66 6.91 1.41
CA LEU A 64 7.79 5.46 1.58
C LEU A 64 7.88 4.75 0.23
N ALA A 65 6.99 5.09 -0.70
CA ALA A 65 6.94 4.48 -2.03
C ALA A 65 8.19 4.76 -2.85
N ARG A 66 8.73 5.98 -2.78
CA ARG A 66 9.98 6.31 -3.46
C ARG A 66 11.13 5.45 -2.94
N SER A 67 11.25 5.32 -1.62
CA SER A 67 12.29 4.48 -1.02
C SER A 67 12.11 3.02 -1.41
N ALA A 68 10.86 2.53 -1.42
CA ALA A 68 10.55 1.17 -1.80
C ALA A 68 10.91 0.89 -3.26
N ARG A 69 10.60 1.82 -4.17
CA ARG A 69 10.91 1.67 -5.59
C ARG A 69 12.40 1.70 -5.89
N GLN A 70 13.19 2.39 -5.08
CA GLN A 70 14.64 2.34 -5.17
C GLN A 70 15.17 0.95 -4.82
N LEU A 71 14.55 0.29 -3.86
CA LEU A 71 14.93 -1.07 -3.46
C LEU A 71 14.37 -2.12 -4.43
N ARG A 72 13.16 -1.89 -4.95
CA ARG A 72 12.47 -2.83 -5.84
C ARG A 72 11.64 -2.07 -6.87
N PRO A 73 12.19 -1.86 -8.06
CA PRO A 73 11.54 -1.05 -9.10
C PRO A 73 10.19 -1.58 -9.59
N ASP A 74 9.93 -2.88 -9.44
CA ASP A 74 8.71 -3.52 -9.92
C ASP A 74 7.64 -3.70 -8.85
N LEU A 75 7.86 -3.16 -7.64
CA LEU A 75 6.92 -3.29 -6.54
C LEU A 75 5.58 -2.63 -6.88
N GLY A 76 4.47 -3.34 -6.64
CA GLY A 76 3.13 -2.78 -6.83
C GLY A 76 2.80 -1.72 -5.79
N LEU A 77 2.11 -0.66 -6.20
CA LEU A 77 1.76 0.45 -5.32
C LEU A 77 0.29 0.81 -5.43
N LEU A 78 -0.39 0.90 -4.28
CA LEU A 78 -1.72 1.45 -4.18
C LEU A 78 -1.77 2.39 -2.98
N PHE A 79 -2.26 3.60 -3.19
CA PHE A 79 -2.40 4.59 -2.12
C PHE A 79 -3.86 4.76 -1.73
N LEU A 80 -4.09 5.01 -0.43
CA LEU A 80 -5.38 5.37 0.12
C LEU A 80 -5.32 6.80 0.64
N THR A 81 -6.38 7.57 0.48
CA THR A 81 -6.41 8.94 0.96
C THR A 81 -7.81 9.41 1.28
N GLY A 82 -7.94 10.24 2.31
CA GLY A 82 -9.14 11.03 2.58
C GLY A 82 -9.16 12.37 1.83
N TYR A 83 -8.12 12.69 1.07
CA TYR A 83 -8.01 13.96 0.33
C TYR A 83 -8.47 13.81 -1.10
N VAL A 84 -9.46 14.60 -1.50
CA VAL A 84 -10.03 14.54 -2.84
C VAL A 84 -9.02 14.94 -3.92
N ARG A 85 -8.06 15.79 -3.57
CA ARG A 85 -7.09 16.34 -4.53
C ARG A 85 -5.68 15.79 -4.40
N ALA A 86 -5.52 14.69 -3.70
CA ALA A 86 -4.20 14.08 -3.59
C ALA A 86 -3.70 13.61 -4.96
N GLN A 87 -2.49 13.99 -5.31
CA GLN A 87 -1.86 13.58 -6.56
C GLN A 87 -0.47 13.03 -6.25
N PRO A 88 -0.10 11.89 -6.85
CA PRO A 88 1.23 11.35 -6.65
C PRO A 88 2.27 12.20 -7.36
N PRO A 89 3.53 12.18 -6.88
CA PRO A 89 4.64 12.75 -7.64
C PRO A 89 4.73 12.11 -9.03
N GLU A 90 5.36 12.81 -9.96
CA GLU A 90 5.45 12.36 -11.35
C GLU A 90 6.02 10.94 -11.48
N GLU A 91 7.06 10.62 -10.71
CA GLU A 91 7.68 9.29 -10.74
C GLU A 91 6.78 8.18 -10.20
N LEU A 92 5.68 8.53 -9.53
CA LEU A 92 4.68 7.59 -9.01
C LEU A 92 3.33 7.75 -9.70
N SER A 93 3.27 8.43 -10.84
CA SER A 93 2.02 8.79 -11.51
C SER A 93 1.21 7.58 -11.98
N SER A 94 1.85 6.43 -12.16
CA SER A 94 1.17 5.18 -12.54
C SER A 94 0.50 4.48 -11.35
N ALA A 95 0.74 4.92 -10.13
CA ALA A 95 0.14 4.32 -8.95
C ALA A 95 -1.36 4.58 -8.89
N VAL A 96 -2.10 3.59 -8.38
CA VAL A 96 -3.55 3.74 -8.18
C VAL A 96 -3.80 4.43 -6.86
N ILE A 97 -4.74 5.38 -6.85
CA ILE A 97 -5.19 6.05 -5.63
C ILE A 97 -6.67 5.76 -5.41
N LEU A 98 -7.00 5.20 -4.26
CA LEU A 98 -8.38 5.01 -3.82
C LEU A 98 -8.72 6.02 -2.73
N HIS A 99 -9.89 6.64 -2.85
CA HIS A 99 -10.36 7.61 -1.86
C HIS A 99 -11.14 6.92 -0.74
N LYS A 100 -10.93 7.39 0.48
CA LYS A 100 -11.70 6.93 1.64
C LYS A 100 -13.04 7.68 1.70
N PRO A 101 -14.13 7.04 2.12
CA PRO A 101 -14.24 5.63 2.40
C PRO A 101 -14.22 4.80 1.11
N PHE A 102 -13.55 3.66 1.14
CA PHE A 102 -13.44 2.79 -0.02
C PHE A 102 -14.32 1.55 0.16
N ASP A 103 -14.74 0.98 -0.99
CA ASP A 103 -15.44 -0.30 -1.01
C ASP A 103 -14.40 -1.44 -0.94
N PRO A 104 -14.50 -2.36 0.04
CA PRO A 104 -13.57 -3.48 0.12
C PRO A 104 -13.48 -4.33 -1.16
N ASP A 105 -14.60 -4.53 -1.85
CA ASP A 105 -14.57 -5.28 -3.12
C ASP A 105 -13.78 -4.54 -4.19
N ASN A 106 -13.89 -3.22 -4.23
CA ASN A 106 -13.10 -2.41 -5.16
C ASN A 106 -11.62 -2.45 -4.81
N LEU A 107 -11.27 -2.38 -3.52
CA LEU A 107 -9.88 -2.54 -3.08
C LEU A 107 -9.32 -3.88 -3.57
N ALA A 108 -10.05 -4.97 -3.36
CA ALA A 108 -9.62 -6.30 -3.78
C ALA A 108 -9.39 -6.37 -5.30
N ARG A 109 -10.27 -5.78 -6.09
CA ARG A 109 -10.14 -5.75 -7.55
C ARG A 109 -8.92 -4.94 -8.00
N GLN A 110 -8.69 -3.77 -7.39
CA GLN A 110 -7.56 -2.92 -7.74
C GLN A 110 -6.24 -3.59 -7.40
N VAL A 111 -6.17 -4.26 -6.26
CA VAL A 111 -4.98 -5.01 -5.85
C VAL A 111 -4.70 -6.13 -6.85
N ALA A 112 -5.71 -6.89 -7.22
CA ALA A 112 -5.56 -7.97 -8.20
C ALA A 112 -5.07 -7.44 -9.55
N ALA A 113 -5.63 -6.32 -10.01
CA ALA A 113 -5.23 -5.70 -11.28
C ALA A 113 -3.77 -5.24 -11.27
N ILE A 114 -3.32 -4.64 -10.17
CA ILE A 114 -1.93 -4.19 -10.04
C ILE A 114 -0.97 -5.39 -10.07
N LEU A 115 -1.32 -6.46 -9.34
CA LEU A 115 -0.49 -7.67 -9.30
C LEU A 115 -0.42 -8.37 -10.65
N ASP A 116 -1.52 -8.39 -11.40
CA ASP A 116 -1.58 -9.03 -12.71
C ASP A 116 -0.78 -8.24 -13.76
N ALA A 117 -0.63 -6.94 -13.58
CA ALA A 117 0.08 -6.07 -14.53
C ALA A 117 1.61 -6.09 -14.36
N ARG A 118 2.12 -6.74 -13.34
CA ARG A 118 3.56 -6.79 -13.04
C ARG A 118 4.33 -7.70 -13.96
#